data_375eb628cb3ec3dd5a9f9a3d686756a7
#
_entry.id   375eb628cb3ec3dd5a9f9a3d686756a7
#
_cell.length_a   1.000
_cell.length_b   1.000
_cell.length_c   1.000
_cell.angle_alpha   90.00
_cell.angle_beta   90.00
_cell.angle_gamma   90.00
#
_symmetry.space_group_name_H-M   'P 1'
#
loop_
_entity.id
_entity.type
_entity.pdbx_description
1 polymer ?
#
loop_
_entity_poly.entity_id
_entity_poly.type
_entity_poly.pdbx_seq_one_letter_code
_entity_poly.pdbx_strand_id
1 'polypeptide(L)'
;LRSQVKKLDELYMLEEEILENRDTATADGTFSKLLGIYEQMHRLTRVKAGKSREPADISEYEFIKNKKLLPILIKYGTYLKMGHVKDPYQAKNTLERVLKLDNMNPIALYRLGFLAYAEKEYSTAANYFQQAIDAQRSPKVEDWQLNGQQLYHANLYLVNSSLFIAKETSDRLEQMEPSGETLEQYEKSPFFHIIQENEAYLHRHGFVKHTKEEKTFCSREDCDDTFDNNPENVIIIYFSDGECSVAFNQKKRTLNANYARMLKDFLMKSSKENSLILEEVIDHFSSSDIQSDTYSQRIRRLRVALDDYGLSHILENDRSRRNPDATSRTAYYYNEEYPYIIMERVEDELD
;
A
#
# COMPACT_ATOMS: atom_id res chain seq x y z
N LEU A 1 17.79 -26.74 24.87
CA LEU A 1 16.34 -26.54 24.91
C LEU A 1 15.94 -25.46 25.93
N ARG A 2 16.28 -25.59 27.27
CA ARG A 2 15.91 -24.58 28.29
C ARG A 2 16.42 -23.16 27.95
N SER A 3 17.65 -23.02 27.43
CA SER A 3 18.21 -21.72 27.00
C SER A 3 17.50 -21.14 25.80
N GLN A 4 16.98 -21.97 24.87
CA GLN A 4 16.24 -21.51 23.69
C GLN A 4 14.82 -21.07 24.04
N VAL A 5 14.16 -21.76 24.98
CA VAL A 5 12.85 -21.37 25.49
C VAL A 5 12.93 -20.00 26.17
N LYS A 6 13.88 -19.83 27.12
CA LYS A 6 14.08 -18.53 27.77
C LYS A 6 14.34 -17.38 26.78
N LYS A 7 15.09 -17.65 25.72
CA LYS A 7 15.36 -16.66 24.68
C LYS A 7 14.12 -16.34 23.85
N LEU A 8 13.22 -17.30 23.64
CA LEU A 8 11.96 -17.06 22.93
C LEU A 8 11.00 -16.21 23.77
N ASP A 9 10.91 -16.50 25.09
CA ASP A 9 10.13 -15.70 26.04
C ASP A 9 10.62 -14.23 26.08
N GLU A 10 11.95 -14.03 26.12
CA GLU A 10 12.55 -12.69 26.04
C GLU A 10 12.17 -11.95 24.74
N LEU A 11 12.07 -12.64 23.60
CA LEU A 11 11.66 -12.04 22.33
C LEU A 11 10.18 -11.68 22.32
N TYR A 12 9.32 -12.44 22.97
CA TYR A 12 7.90 -12.08 23.14
C TYR A 12 7.73 -10.82 24.00
N MET A 13 8.50 -10.69 25.09
CA MET A 13 8.49 -9.49 25.92
C MET A 13 8.97 -8.25 25.14
N LEU A 14 10.02 -8.39 24.32
CA LEU A 14 10.51 -7.31 23.46
C LEU A 14 9.50 -6.92 22.37
N GLU A 15 8.79 -7.89 21.82
CA GLU A 15 7.68 -7.63 20.89
C GLU A 15 6.60 -6.76 21.54
N GLU A 16 6.17 -7.15 22.75
CA GLU A 16 5.15 -6.43 23.51
C GLU A 16 5.59 -5.00 23.83
N GLU A 17 6.82 -4.81 24.30
CA GLU A 17 7.40 -3.48 24.55
C GLU A 17 7.40 -2.59 23.29
N ILE A 18 7.76 -3.14 22.13
CA ILE A 18 7.75 -2.37 20.87
C ILE A 18 6.33 -2.02 20.44
N LEU A 19 5.37 -2.94 20.63
CA LEU A 19 3.98 -2.70 20.29
C LEU A 19 3.33 -1.64 21.20
N GLU A 20 3.69 -1.62 22.48
CA GLU A 20 3.23 -0.59 23.44
C GLU A 20 3.83 0.80 23.12
N ASN A 21 5.09 0.86 22.73
CA ASN A 21 5.79 2.11 22.43
C ASN A 21 5.63 2.59 20.98
N ARG A 22 4.72 2.02 20.20
CA ARG A 22 4.57 2.22 18.77
C ARG A 22 4.25 3.68 18.40
N ASP A 23 3.51 4.40 19.22
CA ASP A 23 3.09 5.77 18.97
C ASP A 23 4.23 6.81 19.06
N THR A 24 5.34 6.45 19.69
CA THR A 24 6.50 7.32 19.88
C THR A 24 7.64 7.03 18.90
N ALA A 25 7.62 5.87 18.24
CA ALA A 25 8.65 5.45 17.30
C ALA A 25 8.28 5.82 15.86
N THR A 26 9.29 5.99 15.00
CA THR A 26 9.06 6.09 13.55
C THR A 26 8.53 4.77 13.02
N ALA A 27 7.65 4.81 12.01
CA ALA A 27 7.10 3.59 11.41
C ALA A 27 8.20 2.65 10.90
N ASP A 28 9.22 3.19 10.24
CA ASP A 28 10.38 2.44 9.76
C ASP A 28 11.13 1.73 10.91
N GLY A 29 11.42 2.47 11.98
CA GLY A 29 12.09 1.91 13.15
C GLY A 29 11.28 0.78 13.82
N THR A 30 9.96 0.91 13.85
CA THR A 30 9.07 -0.13 14.38
C THR A 30 9.07 -1.37 13.50
N PHE A 31 8.92 -1.23 12.18
CA PHE A 31 8.96 -2.35 11.24
C PHE A 31 10.31 -3.07 11.28
N SER A 32 11.42 -2.34 11.26
CA SER A 32 12.76 -2.91 11.31
C SER A 32 13.02 -3.71 12.59
N LYS A 33 12.62 -3.18 13.75
CA LYS A 33 12.77 -3.87 15.05
C LYS A 33 11.91 -5.13 15.12
N LEU A 34 10.62 -5.04 14.78
CA LEU A 34 9.73 -6.20 14.77
C LEU A 34 10.21 -7.28 13.80
N LEU A 35 10.67 -6.90 12.63
CA LEU A 35 11.24 -7.82 11.66
C LEU A 35 12.43 -8.58 12.24
N GLY A 36 13.36 -7.88 12.90
CA GLY A 36 14.51 -8.50 13.56
C GLY A 36 14.10 -9.51 14.65
N ILE A 37 13.07 -9.19 15.44
CA ILE A 37 12.53 -10.10 16.46
C ILE A 37 11.91 -11.34 15.81
N TYR A 38 11.04 -11.16 14.81
CA TYR A 38 10.34 -12.28 14.18
C TYR A 38 11.29 -13.19 13.37
N GLU A 39 12.37 -12.67 12.83
CA GLU A 39 13.43 -13.48 12.23
C GLU A 39 14.17 -14.34 13.26
N GLN A 40 14.43 -13.78 14.43
CA GLN A 40 15.07 -14.53 15.49
C GLN A 40 14.12 -15.61 16.04
N MET A 41 12.85 -15.29 16.28
CA MET A 41 11.83 -16.26 16.68
C MET A 41 11.71 -17.39 15.66
N HIS A 42 11.57 -17.05 14.37
CA HIS A 42 11.48 -18.03 13.28
C HIS A 42 12.70 -18.94 13.22
N ARG A 43 13.91 -18.40 13.38
CA ARG A 43 15.14 -19.20 13.42
C ARG A 43 15.17 -20.18 14.60
N LEU A 44 14.78 -19.70 15.80
CA LEU A 44 14.75 -20.53 17.00
C LEU A 44 13.72 -21.65 16.90
N THR A 45 12.49 -21.33 16.49
CA THR A 45 11.40 -22.30 16.34
C THR A 45 11.65 -23.30 15.22
N ARG A 46 12.26 -22.87 14.10
CA ARG A 46 12.67 -23.77 13.02
C ARG A 46 13.67 -24.81 13.49
N VAL A 47 14.69 -24.39 14.25
CA VAL A 47 15.70 -25.31 14.81
C VAL A 47 15.07 -26.27 15.82
N LYS A 48 14.13 -25.77 16.65
CA LYS A 48 13.40 -26.55 17.65
C LYS A 48 12.53 -27.61 16.97
N ALA A 49 11.68 -27.21 16.01
CA ALA A 49 10.79 -28.09 15.25
C ALA A 49 11.58 -29.16 14.46
N GLY A 50 12.72 -28.81 13.88
CA GLY A 50 13.58 -29.75 13.16
C GLY A 50 14.25 -30.80 14.05
N LYS A 51 14.48 -30.50 15.32
CA LYS A 51 15.12 -31.41 16.30
C LYS A 51 14.11 -32.28 17.02
N SER A 52 13.05 -31.71 17.55
CA SER A 52 12.07 -32.43 18.38
C SER A 52 11.07 -33.22 17.53
N ARG A 53 10.68 -32.68 16.38
CA ARG A 53 9.59 -33.18 15.53
C ARG A 53 8.25 -33.34 16.26
N GLU A 54 8.11 -32.72 17.42
CA GLU A 54 6.86 -32.71 18.19
C GLU A 54 5.81 -31.83 17.48
N PRO A 55 4.54 -32.27 17.40
CA PRO A 55 3.48 -31.49 16.75
C PRO A 55 3.34 -30.05 17.29
N ALA A 56 3.54 -29.86 18.60
CA ALA A 56 3.49 -28.55 19.23
C ALA A 56 4.61 -27.61 18.73
N ASP A 57 5.83 -28.11 18.57
CA ASP A 57 6.97 -27.32 18.09
C ASP A 57 6.84 -27.00 16.60
N ILE A 58 6.26 -27.89 15.81
CA ILE A 58 5.94 -27.65 14.41
C ILE A 58 4.85 -26.57 14.30
N SER A 59 3.80 -26.66 15.12
CA SER A 59 2.71 -25.68 15.16
C SER A 59 3.21 -24.30 15.57
N GLU A 60 4.10 -24.21 16.55
CA GLU A 60 4.73 -22.96 16.99
C GLU A 60 5.56 -22.33 15.84
N TYR A 61 6.36 -23.15 15.14
CA TYR A 61 7.13 -22.69 13.99
C TYR A 61 6.23 -22.14 12.87
N GLU A 62 5.16 -22.87 12.50
CA GLU A 62 4.22 -22.44 11.47
C GLU A 62 3.45 -21.18 11.90
N PHE A 63 3.10 -21.06 13.18
CA PHE A 63 2.47 -19.84 13.70
C PHE A 63 3.40 -18.63 13.56
N ILE A 64 4.66 -18.73 14.01
CA ILE A 64 5.64 -17.64 13.90
C ILE A 64 5.85 -17.26 12.44
N LYS A 65 6.01 -18.25 11.55
CA LYS A 65 6.20 -18.03 10.12
C LYS A 65 5.00 -17.32 9.50
N ASN A 66 3.80 -17.87 9.68
CA ASN A 66 2.62 -17.47 8.92
C ASN A 66 1.85 -16.29 9.54
N LYS A 67 1.86 -16.16 10.89
CA LYS A 67 1.09 -15.12 11.60
C LYS A 67 1.94 -13.94 12.09
N LYS A 68 3.29 -14.06 12.08
CA LYS A 68 4.19 -12.98 12.50
C LYS A 68 5.17 -12.56 11.39
N LEU A 69 5.99 -13.46 10.87
CA LEU A 69 7.07 -13.11 9.95
C LEU A 69 6.57 -12.74 8.55
N LEU A 70 5.69 -13.54 7.95
CA LEU A 70 5.12 -13.21 6.63
C LEU A 70 4.34 -11.89 6.65
N PRO A 71 3.42 -11.64 7.62
CA PRO A 71 2.71 -10.37 7.68
C PRO A 71 3.62 -9.15 7.79
N ILE A 72 4.65 -9.22 8.64
CA ILE A 72 5.55 -8.06 8.83
C ILE A 72 6.41 -7.80 7.59
N LEU A 73 6.88 -8.84 6.89
CA LEU A 73 7.62 -8.70 5.64
C LEU A 73 6.76 -8.04 4.56
N ILE A 74 5.50 -8.47 4.41
CA ILE A 74 4.56 -7.89 3.46
C ILE A 74 4.26 -6.43 3.81
N LYS A 75 3.98 -6.13 5.07
CA LYS A 75 3.71 -4.76 5.54
C LYS A 75 4.92 -3.85 5.36
N TYR A 76 6.10 -4.32 5.73
CA TYR A 76 7.33 -3.54 5.61
C TYR A 76 7.72 -3.31 4.15
N GLY A 77 7.63 -4.34 3.30
CA GLY A 77 7.87 -4.18 1.86
C GLY A 77 6.89 -3.20 1.21
N THR A 78 5.63 -3.17 1.67
CA THR A 78 4.64 -2.17 1.24
C THR A 78 5.03 -0.78 1.71
N TYR A 79 5.37 -0.64 2.98
CA TYR A 79 5.81 0.64 3.55
C TYR A 79 7.01 1.23 2.81
N LEU A 80 8.02 0.40 2.50
CA LEU A 80 9.20 0.82 1.75
C LEU A 80 8.87 1.20 0.29
N LYS A 81 7.86 0.57 -0.32
CA LYS A 81 7.37 0.95 -1.65
C LYS A 81 6.66 2.31 -1.63
N MET A 82 5.88 2.60 -0.57
CA MET A 82 4.90 3.69 -0.51
C MET A 82 5.22 4.76 0.53
N GLY A 83 6.21 4.53 1.42
CA GLY A 83 6.53 5.42 2.53
C GLY A 83 7.26 6.70 2.11
N HIS A 84 7.41 7.64 3.07
CA HIS A 84 8.16 8.89 2.89
C HIS A 84 9.62 8.67 2.46
N VAL A 85 10.21 7.54 2.84
CA VAL A 85 11.54 7.10 2.36
C VAL A 85 11.28 5.98 1.37
N LYS A 86 10.97 6.35 0.12
CA LYS A 86 10.77 5.39 -0.95
C LYS A 86 12.09 4.67 -1.23
N ASP A 87 12.17 3.41 -0.86
CA ASP A 87 13.30 2.54 -1.16
C ASP A 87 12.82 1.31 -1.94
N PRO A 88 12.65 1.44 -3.29
CA PRO A 88 12.19 0.35 -4.14
C PRO A 88 13.10 -0.87 -4.06
N TYR A 89 14.40 -0.67 -3.88
CA TYR A 89 15.37 -1.75 -3.78
C TYR A 89 15.16 -2.57 -2.49
N GLN A 90 15.01 -1.91 -1.35
CA GLN A 90 14.71 -2.61 -0.11
C GLN A 90 13.30 -3.19 -0.08
N ALA A 91 12.32 -2.52 -0.70
CA ALA A 91 10.98 -3.08 -0.90
C ALA A 91 11.01 -4.39 -1.67
N LYS A 92 11.71 -4.42 -2.82
CA LYS A 92 11.92 -5.61 -3.65
C LYS A 92 12.57 -6.75 -2.86
N ASN A 93 13.70 -6.47 -2.20
CA ASN A 93 14.40 -7.45 -1.38
C ASN A 93 13.51 -8.02 -0.25
N THR A 94 12.73 -7.17 0.39
CA THR A 94 11.84 -7.58 1.49
C THR A 94 10.70 -8.46 0.98
N LEU A 95 10.08 -8.11 -0.15
CA LEU A 95 9.03 -8.91 -0.77
C LEU A 95 9.56 -10.22 -1.38
N GLU A 96 10.76 -10.23 -1.96
CA GLU A 96 11.41 -11.47 -2.41
C GLU A 96 11.70 -12.44 -1.24
N ARG A 97 11.93 -11.93 -0.04
CA ARG A 97 12.06 -12.77 1.16
C ARG A 97 10.73 -13.43 1.53
N VAL A 98 9.59 -12.79 1.27
CA VAL A 98 8.27 -13.45 1.38
C VAL A 98 8.23 -14.67 0.46
N LEU A 99 8.65 -14.53 -0.80
CA LEU A 99 8.65 -15.63 -1.77
C LEU A 99 9.61 -16.78 -1.40
N LYS A 100 10.67 -16.51 -0.62
CA LYS A 100 11.53 -17.57 -0.07
C LYS A 100 10.85 -18.41 1.01
N LEU A 101 9.86 -17.85 1.71
CA LEU A 101 9.10 -18.52 2.76
C LEU A 101 7.79 -19.12 2.22
N ASP A 102 7.19 -18.47 1.24
CA ASP A 102 5.95 -18.83 0.56
C ASP A 102 6.05 -18.37 -0.90
N ASN A 103 6.51 -19.27 -1.77
CA ASN A 103 6.86 -18.97 -3.16
C ASN A 103 5.66 -18.62 -4.05
N MET A 104 4.45 -18.90 -3.59
CA MET A 104 3.20 -18.62 -4.29
C MET A 104 2.34 -17.62 -3.52
N ASN A 105 2.94 -16.69 -2.78
CA ASN A 105 2.20 -15.65 -2.08
C ASN A 105 1.65 -14.60 -3.06
N PRO A 106 0.31 -14.54 -3.27
CA PRO A 106 -0.27 -13.68 -4.31
C PRO A 106 0.01 -12.19 -4.05
N ILE A 107 -0.06 -11.75 -2.79
CA ILE A 107 0.17 -10.34 -2.43
C ILE A 107 1.62 -9.91 -2.72
N ALA A 108 2.60 -10.75 -2.35
CA ALA A 108 4.00 -10.43 -2.61
C ALA A 108 4.30 -10.40 -4.11
N LEU A 109 3.80 -11.39 -4.86
CA LEU A 109 3.93 -11.45 -6.32
C LEU A 109 3.30 -10.22 -6.99
N TYR A 110 2.08 -9.86 -6.60
CA TYR A 110 1.38 -8.67 -7.08
C TYR A 110 2.19 -7.39 -6.86
N ARG A 111 2.75 -7.19 -5.68
CA ARG A 111 3.54 -6.01 -5.35
C ARG A 111 4.88 -5.95 -6.04
N LEU A 112 5.55 -7.10 -6.21
CA LEU A 112 6.76 -7.22 -7.01
C LEU A 112 6.49 -6.92 -8.49
N GLY A 113 5.32 -7.31 -9.01
CA GLY A 113 4.87 -6.95 -10.35
C GLY A 113 4.86 -5.45 -10.57
N PHE A 114 4.30 -4.68 -9.63
CA PHE A 114 4.31 -3.22 -9.73
C PHE A 114 5.70 -2.59 -9.60
N LEU A 115 6.56 -3.11 -8.73
CA LEU A 115 7.94 -2.62 -8.64
C LEU A 115 8.67 -2.82 -9.95
N ALA A 116 8.58 -4.01 -10.55
CA ALA A 116 9.19 -4.31 -11.84
C ALA A 116 8.57 -3.44 -12.97
N TYR A 117 7.26 -3.21 -12.95
CA TYR A 117 6.59 -2.34 -13.92
C TYR A 117 7.07 -0.89 -13.83
N ALA A 118 7.22 -0.35 -12.62
CA ALA A 118 7.75 0.99 -12.38
C ALA A 118 9.22 1.13 -12.85
N GLU A 119 10.01 0.06 -12.74
CA GLU A 119 11.39 -0.03 -13.27
C GLU A 119 11.43 -0.29 -14.78
N LYS A 120 10.29 -0.38 -15.46
CA LYS A 120 10.14 -0.73 -16.90
C LYS A 120 10.67 -2.13 -17.26
N GLU A 121 10.81 -3.00 -16.25
CA GLU A 121 11.14 -4.41 -16.44
C GLU A 121 9.88 -5.21 -16.83
N TYR A 122 9.28 -4.90 -17.97
CA TYR A 122 7.95 -5.39 -18.34
C TYR A 122 7.84 -6.91 -18.41
N SER A 123 8.90 -7.61 -18.83
CA SER A 123 8.91 -9.08 -18.86
C SER A 123 8.86 -9.67 -17.44
N THR A 124 9.60 -9.07 -16.52
CA THR A 124 9.61 -9.44 -15.10
C THR A 124 8.25 -9.12 -14.46
N ALA A 125 7.69 -7.95 -14.75
CA ALA A 125 6.38 -7.54 -14.27
C ALA A 125 5.28 -8.48 -14.74
N ALA A 126 5.22 -8.80 -16.04
CA ALA A 126 4.25 -9.74 -16.61
C ALA A 126 4.33 -11.11 -15.92
N ASN A 127 5.54 -11.62 -15.67
CA ASN A 127 5.73 -12.90 -14.99
C ASN A 127 5.20 -12.86 -13.54
N TYR A 128 5.48 -11.80 -12.79
CA TYR A 128 4.97 -11.64 -11.43
C TYR A 128 3.44 -11.52 -11.38
N PHE A 129 2.84 -10.72 -12.25
CA PHE A 129 1.38 -10.60 -12.32
C PHE A 129 0.71 -11.91 -12.70
N GLN A 130 1.25 -12.64 -13.69
CA GLN A 130 0.76 -13.95 -14.07
C GLN A 130 0.82 -14.94 -12.89
N GLN A 131 1.96 -15.00 -12.20
CA GLN A 131 2.12 -15.86 -11.02
C GLN A 131 1.16 -15.46 -9.89
N ALA A 132 0.91 -14.17 -9.66
CA ALA A 132 -0.05 -13.70 -8.66
C ALA A 132 -1.47 -14.17 -8.96
N ILE A 133 -1.89 -14.07 -10.23
CA ILE A 133 -3.20 -14.55 -10.71
C ILE A 133 -3.31 -16.07 -10.56
N ASP A 134 -2.26 -16.81 -10.90
CA ASP A 134 -2.25 -18.28 -10.82
C ASP A 134 -2.24 -18.75 -9.35
N ALA A 135 -1.49 -18.08 -8.50
CA ALA A 135 -1.45 -18.36 -7.07
C ALA A 135 -2.81 -18.15 -6.39
N GLN A 136 -3.61 -17.19 -6.86
CA GLN A 136 -4.97 -16.94 -6.37
C GLN A 136 -5.91 -18.15 -6.51
N ARG A 137 -5.63 -19.06 -7.45
CA ARG A 137 -6.42 -20.28 -7.69
C ARG A 137 -6.10 -21.42 -6.71
N SER A 138 -5.08 -21.25 -5.86
CA SER A 138 -4.65 -22.30 -4.93
C SER A 138 -5.41 -22.22 -3.61
N PRO A 139 -6.00 -23.33 -3.12
CA PRO A 139 -6.75 -23.35 -1.86
C PRO A 139 -5.89 -23.14 -0.60
N LYS A 140 -4.56 -23.09 -0.72
CA LYS A 140 -3.64 -22.93 0.41
C LYS A 140 -3.48 -21.48 0.91
N VAL A 141 -4.16 -20.50 0.28
CA VAL A 141 -3.82 -19.08 0.40
C VAL A 141 -4.99 -18.22 0.89
N GLU A 142 -5.87 -18.78 1.74
CA GLU A 142 -7.04 -18.04 2.25
C GLU A 142 -6.66 -16.71 2.95
N ASP A 143 -5.54 -16.67 3.69
CA ASP A 143 -5.09 -15.47 4.43
C ASP A 143 -4.44 -14.38 3.55
N TRP A 144 -4.06 -14.68 2.29
CA TRP A 144 -3.27 -13.81 1.43
C TRP A 144 -3.85 -13.65 0.02
N GLN A 145 -5.14 -13.81 -0.12
CA GLN A 145 -5.81 -13.63 -1.40
C GLN A 145 -5.82 -12.16 -1.82
N LEU A 146 -5.68 -11.93 -3.12
CA LEU A 146 -5.97 -10.64 -3.72
C LEU A 146 -7.47 -10.36 -3.61
N ASN A 147 -7.83 -9.15 -3.25
CA ASN A 147 -9.21 -8.71 -3.37
C ASN A 147 -9.60 -8.55 -4.85
N GLY A 148 -10.90 -8.37 -5.13
CA GLY A 148 -11.41 -8.29 -6.50
C GLY A 148 -10.75 -7.18 -7.32
N GLN A 149 -10.43 -6.06 -6.69
CA GLN A 149 -9.79 -4.91 -7.31
C GLN A 149 -8.31 -5.20 -7.62
N GLN A 150 -7.57 -5.75 -6.66
CA GLN A 150 -6.18 -6.17 -6.87
C GLN A 150 -6.06 -7.22 -7.99
N LEU A 151 -6.99 -8.19 -8.03
CA LEU A 151 -7.04 -9.19 -9.10
C LEU A 151 -7.32 -8.54 -10.48
N TYR A 152 -8.25 -7.57 -10.53
CA TYR A 152 -8.51 -6.81 -11.74
C TYR A 152 -7.25 -6.08 -12.23
N HIS A 153 -6.52 -5.40 -11.32
CA HIS A 153 -5.30 -4.70 -11.67
C HIS A 153 -4.16 -5.63 -12.06
N ALA A 154 -4.01 -6.78 -11.40
CA ALA A 154 -3.03 -7.78 -11.81
C ALA A 154 -3.24 -8.17 -13.28
N ASN A 155 -4.50 -8.41 -13.69
CA ASN A 155 -4.83 -8.71 -15.09
C ASN A 155 -4.57 -7.51 -16.02
N LEU A 156 -4.95 -6.29 -15.61
CA LEU A 156 -4.74 -5.07 -16.40
C LEU A 156 -3.25 -4.84 -16.64
N TYR A 157 -2.43 -4.89 -15.59
CA TYR A 157 -0.99 -4.66 -15.70
C TYR A 157 -0.24 -5.82 -16.38
N LEU A 158 -0.78 -7.04 -16.34
CA LEU A 158 -0.30 -8.13 -17.17
C LEU A 158 -0.50 -7.81 -18.66
N VAL A 159 -1.69 -7.32 -19.04
CA VAL A 159 -1.96 -6.89 -20.41
C VAL A 159 -1.03 -5.74 -20.81
N ASN A 160 -0.93 -4.70 -19.99
CA ASN A 160 -0.07 -3.55 -20.26
C ASN A 160 1.41 -3.96 -20.42
N SER A 161 1.93 -4.80 -19.53
CA SER A 161 3.29 -5.32 -19.61
C SER A 161 3.51 -6.10 -20.93
N SER A 162 2.53 -6.91 -21.33
CA SER A 162 2.59 -7.68 -22.58
C SER A 162 2.62 -6.76 -23.82
N LEU A 163 1.87 -5.67 -23.78
CA LEU A 163 1.86 -4.66 -24.85
C LEU A 163 3.23 -3.95 -24.96
N PHE A 164 3.83 -3.57 -23.84
CA PHE A 164 5.18 -2.98 -23.84
C PHE A 164 6.25 -3.96 -24.33
N ILE A 165 6.16 -5.24 -23.93
CA ILE A 165 7.06 -6.28 -24.43
C ILE A 165 6.93 -6.41 -25.96
N ALA A 166 5.69 -6.42 -26.48
CA ALA A 166 5.44 -6.50 -27.91
C ALA A 166 6.01 -5.28 -28.64
N LYS A 167 5.87 -4.07 -28.09
CA LYS A 167 6.45 -2.83 -28.62
C LYS A 167 7.96 -2.90 -28.66
N GLU A 168 8.63 -3.16 -27.53
CA GLU A 168 10.09 -3.27 -27.45
C GLU A 168 10.67 -4.34 -28.40
N THR A 169 9.90 -5.43 -28.58
CA THR A 169 10.31 -6.50 -29.51
C THR A 169 10.18 -6.05 -30.96
N SER A 170 9.11 -5.30 -31.28
CA SER A 170 8.92 -4.71 -32.60
C SER A 170 10.01 -3.69 -32.95
N ASP A 171 10.33 -2.79 -31.99
CA ASP A 171 11.38 -1.78 -32.16
C ASP A 171 12.74 -2.44 -32.41
N ARG A 172 13.03 -3.56 -31.73
CA ARG A 172 14.24 -4.37 -31.97
C ARG A 172 14.25 -5.02 -33.35
N LEU A 173 13.10 -5.55 -33.82
CA LEU A 173 12.99 -6.13 -35.15
C LEU A 173 13.26 -5.09 -36.25
N GLU A 174 12.82 -3.84 -36.08
CA GLU A 174 13.09 -2.74 -37.04
C GLU A 174 14.57 -2.36 -37.10
N GLN A 175 15.30 -2.54 -36.00
CA GLN A 175 16.73 -2.24 -35.91
C GLN A 175 17.62 -3.39 -36.44
N MET A 176 17.06 -4.58 -36.66
CA MET A 176 17.78 -5.71 -37.22
C MET A 176 17.94 -5.54 -38.71
N GLU A 177 19.17 -5.32 -39.19
CA GLU A 177 19.47 -5.38 -40.62
C GLU A 177 19.24 -6.81 -41.15
N PRO A 178 18.45 -6.99 -42.21
CA PRO A 178 18.28 -8.30 -42.78
C PRO A 178 19.64 -8.77 -43.34
N SER A 179 20.21 -9.80 -42.74
CA SER A 179 21.44 -10.44 -43.24
C SER A 179 21.13 -11.14 -44.57
N GLY A 180 21.30 -10.46 -45.69
CA GLY A 180 21.47 -10.97 -47.07
C GLY A 180 20.57 -12.09 -47.63
N GLU A 181 19.76 -12.72 -46.83
CA GLU A 181 18.78 -13.72 -47.23
C GLU A 181 17.39 -13.04 -47.25
N THR A 182 16.67 -13.24 -48.36
CA THR A 182 15.28 -12.79 -48.50
C THR A 182 14.41 -13.53 -47.51
N LEU A 183 14.28 -12.98 -46.29
CA LEU A 183 13.26 -13.43 -45.36
C LEU A 183 11.90 -13.06 -45.94
N GLU A 184 10.96 -14.02 -45.97
CA GLU A 184 9.56 -13.74 -46.30
C GLU A 184 9.08 -12.61 -45.36
N GLN A 185 8.49 -11.55 -45.97
CA GLN A 185 7.92 -10.46 -45.19
C GLN A 185 6.68 -10.95 -44.46
N TYR A 186 6.83 -11.22 -43.17
CA TYR A 186 5.68 -11.42 -42.28
C TYR A 186 5.08 -10.06 -41.90
N GLU A 187 3.80 -9.89 -42.11
CA GLU A 187 3.10 -8.67 -41.70
C GLU A 187 3.04 -8.59 -40.17
N LYS A 188 3.32 -7.39 -39.64
CA LYS A 188 3.07 -7.09 -38.23
C LYS A 188 1.58 -7.18 -37.95
N SER A 189 1.22 -7.70 -36.79
CA SER A 189 -0.19 -7.74 -36.37
C SER A 189 -0.84 -6.34 -36.44
N PRO A 190 -2.07 -6.21 -36.98
CA PRO A 190 -2.82 -4.95 -36.98
C PRO A 190 -2.98 -4.34 -35.57
N PHE A 191 -2.87 -5.15 -34.51
CA PHE A 191 -2.89 -4.67 -33.12
C PHE A 191 -1.67 -3.82 -32.76
N PHE A 192 -0.62 -3.78 -33.57
CA PHE A 192 0.57 -2.98 -33.27
C PHE A 192 0.28 -1.47 -33.16
N HIS A 193 -0.59 -0.93 -34.00
CA HIS A 193 -1.00 0.47 -33.94
C HIS A 193 -1.78 0.78 -32.64
N ILE A 194 -2.58 -0.16 -32.18
CA ILE A 194 -3.34 -0.04 -30.92
C ILE A 194 -2.38 0.07 -29.73
N ILE A 195 -1.22 -0.60 -29.77
CA ILE A 195 -0.20 -0.53 -28.71
C ILE A 195 0.37 0.88 -28.59
N GLN A 196 0.69 1.53 -29.72
CA GLN A 196 1.24 2.89 -29.71
C GLN A 196 0.23 3.93 -29.17
N GLU A 197 -1.06 3.77 -29.52
CA GLU A 197 -2.12 4.64 -29.00
C GLU A 197 -2.34 4.43 -27.49
N ASN A 198 -2.13 3.22 -27.01
CA ASN A 198 -2.36 2.87 -25.60
C ASN A 198 -1.27 3.39 -24.65
N GLU A 199 -0.04 3.58 -25.12
CA GLU A 199 1.02 4.22 -24.32
C GLU A 199 0.63 5.65 -23.91
N ALA A 200 0.11 6.44 -24.87
CA ALA A 200 -0.40 7.77 -24.59
C ALA A 200 -1.65 7.77 -23.69
N TYR A 201 -2.44 6.71 -23.75
CA TYR A 201 -3.58 6.51 -22.85
C TYR A 201 -3.14 6.25 -21.42
N LEU A 202 -2.17 5.35 -21.21
CA LEU A 202 -1.64 5.00 -19.88
C LEU A 202 -0.97 6.21 -19.20
N HIS A 203 -0.23 7.01 -19.96
CA HIS A 203 0.36 8.25 -19.43
C HIS A 203 -0.70 9.28 -18.99
N ARG A 204 -1.82 9.37 -19.71
CA ARG A 204 -2.92 10.29 -19.38
C ARG A 204 -3.81 9.81 -18.23
N HIS A 205 -3.76 8.54 -17.87
CA HIS A 205 -4.66 7.93 -16.88
C HIS A 205 -3.90 7.29 -15.70
N GLY A 206 -2.67 7.75 -15.45
CA GLY A 206 -1.83 7.24 -14.35
C GLY A 206 -2.26 7.68 -12.96
N PHE A 207 -3.12 8.69 -12.88
CA PHE A 207 -3.65 9.25 -11.63
C PHE A 207 -5.17 9.29 -11.64
N VAL A 208 -5.70 9.33 -10.43
CA VAL A 208 -7.12 9.51 -10.18
C VAL A 208 -7.33 10.76 -9.35
N LYS A 209 -8.34 11.54 -9.73
CA LYS A 209 -8.77 12.75 -9.04
C LYS A 209 -10.16 12.54 -8.50
N HIS A 210 -10.28 12.60 -7.18
CA HIS A 210 -11.55 12.49 -6.48
C HIS A 210 -12.01 13.87 -6.02
N THR A 211 -13.24 14.16 -6.29
CA THR A 211 -14.00 15.28 -5.70
C THR A 211 -15.22 14.73 -4.98
N LYS A 212 -16.02 15.57 -4.34
CA LYS A 212 -17.28 15.13 -3.75
C LYS A 212 -18.28 14.60 -4.80
N GLU A 213 -18.19 15.07 -6.03
CA GLU A 213 -19.19 14.84 -7.09
C GLU A 213 -18.77 13.73 -8.04
N GLU A 214 -17.49 13.61 -8.34
CA GLU A 214 -16.99 12.70 -9.36
C GLU A 214 -15.59 12.16 -9.09
N LYS A 215 -15.31 11.06 -9.77
CA LYS A 215 -13.99 10.44 -9.87
C LYS A 215 -13.55 10.46 -11.33
N THR A 216 -12.44 11.14 -11.62
CA THR A 216 -11.89 11.27 -12.97
C THR A 216 -10.46 10.79 -13.04
N PHE A 217 -10.08 10.20 -14.18
CA PHE A 217 -8.68 9.86 -14.45
C PHE A 217 -7.96 11.07 -15.03
N CYS A 218 -6.71 11.24 -14.66
CA CYS A 218 -5.89 12.36 -15.09
C CYS A 218 -4.42 11.95 -15.25
N SER A 219 -3.65 12.78 -15.93
CA SER A 219 -2.20 12.65 -16.02
C SER A 219 -1.52 13.18 -14.75
N ARG A 220 -0.23 12.87 -14.60
CA ARG A 220 0.60 13.50 -13.57
C ARG A 220 0.66 15.02 -13.77
N GLU A 221 0.80 15.47 -15.01
CA GLU A 221 0.84 16.88 -15.39
C GLU A 221 -0.41 17.62 -14.95
N ASP A 222 -1.59 17.03 -15.17
CA ASP A 222 -2.87 17.59 -14.71
C ASP A 222 -2.95 17.68 -13.17
N CYS A 223 -2.35 16.71 -12.46
CA CYS A 223 -2.28 16.73 -11.00
C CYS A 223 -1.34 17.81 -10.50
N ASP A 224 -0.14 17.91 -11.08
CA ASP A 224 0.85 18.93 -10.75
C ASP A 224 0.27 20.33 -11.00
N ASP A 225 -0.36 20.55 -12.16
CA ASP A 225 -1.04 21.80 -12.49
C ASP A 225 -2.18 22.13 -11.52
N THR A 226 -3.01 21.14 -11.16
CA THR A 226 -4.09 21.32 -10.18
C THR A 226 -3.54 21.72 -8.81
N PHE A 227 -2.45 21.06 -8.38
CA PHE A 227 -1.81 21.32 -7.10
C PHE A 227 -1.11 22.70 -7.10
N ASP A 228 -0.51 23.09 -8.24
CA ASP A 228 0.19 24.35 -8.35
C ASP A 228 -0.76 25.54 -8.44
N ASN A 229 -1.86 25.41 -9.16
CA ASN A 229 -2.89 26.45 -9.27
C ASN A 229 -3.61 26.69 -7.93
N ASN A 230 -3.73 25.65 -7.07
CA ASN A 230 -4.27 25.72 -5.73
C ASN A 230 -5.47 26.69 -5.61
N PRO A 231 -6.65 26.36 -6.14
CA PRO A 231 -7.81 27.23 -6.12
C PRO A 231 -8.21 27.63 -4.68
N GLU A 232 -8.71 28.83 -4.51
CA GLU A 232 -9.08 29.36 -3.21
C GLU A 232 -10.22 28.54 -2.57
N ASN A 233 -10.13 28.34 -1.27
CA ASN A 233 -11.12 27.60 -0.47
C ASN A 233 -11.35 26.16 -0.90
N VAL A 234 -10.35 25.50 -1.52
CA VAL A 234 -10.39 24.08 -1.86
C VAL A 234 -9.27 23.35 -1.13
N ILE A 235 -9.60 22.26 -0.45
CA ILE A 235 -8.64 21.39 0.20
C ILE A 235 -8.07 20.45 -0.85
N ILE A 236 -6.76 20.50 -1.12
CA ILE A 236 -6.11 19.59 -2.07
C ILE A 236 -5.23 18.62 -1.29
N ILE A 237 -5.39 17.33 -1.52
CA ILE A 237 -4.48 16.28 -1.06
C ILE A 237 -3.87 15.63 -2.29
N TYR A 238 -2.54 15.62 -2.36
CA TYR A 238 -1.82 15.03 -3.48
C TYR A 238 -0.85 13.95 -2.98
N PHE A 239 -1.15 12.71 -3.31
CA PHE A 239 -0.30 11.56 -3.06
C PHE A 239 0.58 11.33 -4.28
N SER A 240 1.84 11.70 -4.21
CA SER A 240 2.81 11.56 -5.28
C SER A 240 4.14 11.03 -4.76
N ASP A 241 4.69 10.04 -5.44
CA ASP A 241 6.05 9.51 -5.23
C ASP A 241 6.42 9.17 -3.77
N GLY A 242 5.43 8.67 -3.01
CA GLY A 242 5.61 8.31 -1.59
C GLY A 242 5.54 9.48 -0.63
N GLU A 243 5.33 10.71 -1.13
CA GLU A 243 5.02 11.88 -0.33
C GLU A 243 3.54 12.21 -0.41
N CYS A 244 3.03 12.80 0.64
CA CYS A 244 1.71 13.35 0.65
C CYS A 244 1.77 14.84 0.93
N SER A 245 1.29 15.64 0.00
CA SER A 245 1.23 17.08 0.10
C SER A 245 -0.20 17.56 0.24
N VAL A 246 -0.40 18.55 1.11
CA VAL A 246 -1.69 19.22 1.29
C VAL A 246 -1.53 20.67 0.87
N ALA A 247 -2.51 21.17 0.13
CA ALA A 247 -2.59 22.58 -0.24
C ALA A 247 -3.96 23.17 0.14
N PHE A 248 -3.96 24.40 0.63
CA PHE A 248 -5.15 25.19 0.92
C PHE A 248 -4.79 26.68 0.95
N ASN A 249 -5.52 27.50 0.20
CA ASN A 249 -5.34 28.96 0.16
C ASN A 249 -3.87 29.40 0.01
N GLN A 250 -3.19 28.89 -1.02
CA GLN A 250 -1.78 29.13 -1.37
C GLN A 250 -0.73 28.60 -0.38
N LYS A 251 -1.14 27.98 0.72
CA LYS A 251 -0.23 27.27 1.60
C LYS A 251 -0.09 25.82 1.11
N LYS A 252 1.15 25.37 0.96
CA LYS A 252 1.49 24.02 0.53
C LYS A 252 2.51 23.42 1.49
N ARG A 253 2.27 22.22 2.00
CA ARG A 253 3.21 21.51 2.88
C ARG A 253 3.02 20.01 2.76
N THR A 254 4.06 19.27 3.07
CA THR A 254 4.00 17.82 3.21
C THR A 254 3.30 17.46 4.53
N LEU A 255 2.35 16.52 4.46
CA LEU A 255 1.67 15.94 5.61
C LEU A 255 2.13 14.49 5.78
N ASN A 256 2.23 14.03 7.02
CA ASN A 256 2.51 12.61 7.29
C ASN A 256 1.47 11.71 6.60
N ALA A 257 1.92 10.65 5.92
CA ALA A 257 1.06 9.80 5.10
C ALA A 257 -0.14 9.21 5.86
N ASN A 258 0.04 8.82 7.13
CA ASN A 258 -1.07 8.30 7.94
C ASN A 258 -2.12 9.38 8.24
N TYR A 259 -1.69 10.61 8.52
CA TYR A 259 -2.61 11.72 8.70
C TYR A 259 -3.28 12.16 7.41
N ALA A 260 -2.59 12.09 6.29
CA ALA A 260 -3.15 12.38 4.99
C ALA A 260 -4.23 11.35 4.58
N ARG A 261 -3.96 10.07 4.79
CA ARG A 261 -4.95 9.00 4.56
C ARG A 261 -6.15 9.14 5.48
N MET A 262 -5.90 9.43 6.76
CA MET A 262 -6.97 9.70 7.72
C MET A 262 -7.81 10.91 7.30
N LEU A 263 -7.19 12.00 6.84
CA LEU A 263 -7.89 13.16 6.31
C LEU A 263 -8.70 12.80 5.05
N LYS A 264 -8.12 12.03 4.12
CA LYS A 264 -8.81 11.51 2.94
C LYS A 264 -10.09 10.75 3.34
N ASP A 265 -10.00 9.85 4.31
CA ASP A 265 -11.18 9.11 4.78
C ASP A 265 -12.25 10.01 5.33
N PHE A 266 -11.89 11.03 6.13
CA PHE A 266 -12.85 12.00 6.62
C PHE A 266 -13.51 12.76 5.48
N LEU A 267 -12.75 13.27 4.53
CA LEU A 267 -13.28 14.03 3.39
C LEU A 267 -14.22 13.19 2.53
N MET A 268 -13.87 11.92 2.27
CA MET A 268 -14.59 11.05 1.32
C MET A 268 -15.75 10.28 1.97
N LYS A 269 -15.63 9.89 3.24
CA LYS A 269 -16.53 8.90 3.85
C LYS A 269 -17.38 9.47 4.96
N SER A 270 -17.08 10.68 5.47
CA SER A 270 -17.81 11.24 6.61
C SER A 270 -18.64 12.48 6.29
N SER A 271 -19.71 12.62 7.03
CA SER A 271 -20.59 13.80 7.06
C SER A 271 -21.22 13.91 8.46
N LYS A 272 -22.01 14.93 8.69
CA LYS A 272 -22.73 15.08 9.96
C LYS A 272 -23.69 13.92 10.23
N GLU A 273 -24.27 13.32 9.19
CA GLU A 273 -25.14 12.15 9.28
C GLU A 273 -24.35 10.84 9.38
N ASN A 274 -23.12 10.82 8.90
CA ASN A 274 -22.25 9.65 8.86
C ASN A 274 -20.90 9.96 9.50
N SER A 275 -20.86 10.01 10.82
CA SER A 275 -19.63 10.20 11.58
C SER A 275 -18.81 8.91 11.67
N LEU A 276 -17.48 9.00 11.56
CA LEU A 276 -16.57 7.86 11.60
C LEU A 276 -16.10 7.58 13.04
N ILE A 277 -16.14 6.31 13.40
CA ILE A 277 -15.52 5.76 14.61
C ILE A 277 -14.15 5.19 14.28
N LEU A 278 -13.37 4.84 15.32
CA LEU A 278 -12.02 4.34 15.15
C LEU A 278 -11.93 3.13 14.23
N GLU A 279 -12.85 2.18 14.37
CA GLU A 279 -12.86 0.94 13.58
C GLU A 279 -13.03 1.18 12.07
N GLU A 280 -13.66 2.28 11.67
CA GLU A 280 -13.89 2.66 10.27
C GLU A 280 -12.69 3.39 9.64
N VAL A 281 -11.75 3.85 10.46
CA VAL A 281 -10.53 4.55 10.04
C VAL A 281 -9.26 3.73 10.31
N ILE A 282 -9.43 2.56 10.95
CA ILE A 282 -8.35 1.75 11.51
C ILE A 282 -7.49 1.05 10.46
N ASP A 283 -8.00 0.86 9.23
CA ASP A 283 -7.27 0.16 8.16
C ASP A 283 -5.93 0.82 7.81
N HIS A 284 -5.76 2.08 8.18
CA HIS A 284 -4.49 2.82 8.06
C HIS A 284 -3.58 2.64 9.28
N PHE A 285 -4.11 2.08 10.36
CA PHE A 285 -3.39 1.92 11.63
C PHE A 285 -3.43 0.45 12.04
N SER A 286 -2.41 -0.27 11.69
CA SER A 286 -2.30 -1.71 11.86
C SER A 286 -2.19 -2.16 13.32
N SER A 287 -3.25 -2.13 14.11
CA SER A 287 -3.39 -2.95 15.32
C SER A 287 -4.83 -2.97 15.84
N SER A 288 -5.32 -4.16 16.18
CA SER A 288 -6.65 -4.45 16.73
C SER A 288 -6.90 -3.92 18.17
N ASP A 289 -5.90 -3.31 18.83
CA ASP A 289 -5.96 -2.92 20.24
C ASP A 289 -5.84 -1.41 20.46
N ILE A 290 -6.58 -0.63 19.66
CA ILE A 290 -6.53 0.81 19.84
C ILE A 290 -7.65 1.23 20.81
N GLN A 291 -7.26 1.67 22.01
CA GLN A 291 -8.17 2.25 23.00
C GLN A 291 -8.76 3.58 22.47
N SER A 292 -9.98 3.93 22.93
CA SER A 292 -10.67 5.14 22.51
C SER A 292 -9.88 6.44 22.70
N ASP A 293 -9.02 6.49 23.71
CA ASP A 293 -8.15 7.64 23.99
C ASP A 293 -7.08 7.83 22.89
N THR A 294 -6.60 6.77 22.29
CA THR A 294 -5.65 6.82 21.17
C THR A 294 -6.27 7.46 19.93
N TYR A 295 -7.55 7.21 19.65
CA TYR A 295 -8.27 7.83 18.53
C TYR A 295 -8.38 9.35 18.71
N SER A 296 -8.85 9.80 19.87
CA SER A 296 -8.96 11.22 20.19
C SER A 296 -7.59 11.94 20.14
N GLN A 297 -6.53 11.30 20.57
CA GLN A 297 -5.18 11.84 20.46
C GLN A 297 -4.71 11.97 19.00
N ARG A 298 -5.04 11.01 18.14
CA ARG A 298 -4.72 11.06 16.70
C ARG A 298 -5.48 12.17 16.00
N ILE A 299 -6.77 12.30 16.27
CA ILE A 299 -7.57 13.44 15.79
C ILE A 299 -6.98 14.77 16.25
N ARG A 300 -6.58 14.87 17.51
CA ARG A 300 -5.92 16.06 18.03
C ARG A 300 -4.63 16.39 17.27
N ARG A 301 -3.78 15.38 17.02
CA ARG A 301 -2.53 15.56 16.25
C ARG A 301 -2.82 15.95 14.80
N LEU A 302 -3.83 15.34 14.17
CA LEU A 302 -4.27 15.72 12.83
C LEU A 302 -4.75 17.18 12.81
N ARG A 303 -5.58 17.59 13.77
CA ARG A 303 -6.03 19.01 13.89
C ARG A 303 -4.85 19.96 14.06
N VAL A 304 -3.84 19.60 14.87
CA VAL A 304 -2.61 20.40 15.03
C VAL A 304 -1.86 20.54 13.71
N ALA A 305 -1.75 19.45 12.93
CA ALA A 305 -1.12 19.51 11.61
C ALA A 305 -1.93 20.34 10.61
N LEU A 306 -3.25 20.36 10.73
CA LEU A 306 -4.15 21.16 9.90
C LEU A 306 -4.24 22.62 10.32
N ASP A 307 -3.82 22.97 11.53
CA ASP A 307 -3.87 24.35 12.05
C ASP A 307 -2.98 25.31 11.27
N ASP A 308 -1.85 24.82 10.77
CA ASP A 308 -0.96 25.56 9.86
C ASP A 308 -1.65 26.09 8.61
N TYR A 309 -2.72 25.41 8.17
CA TYR A 309 -3.56 25.80 7.02
C TYR A 309 -4.79 26.62 7.44
N GLY A 310 -5.09 26.69 8.74
CA GLY A 310 -6.35 27.23 9.28
C GLY A 310 -7.52 26.25 9.17
N LEU A 311 -7.24 24.95 9.01
CA LEU A 311 -8.22 23.89 8.80
C LEU A 311 -8.47 23.02 10.04
N SER A 312 -7.96 23.39 11.22
CA SER A 312 -8.14 22.57 12.44
C SER A 312 -9.61 22.35 12.86
N HIS A 313 -10.51 23.20 12.41
CA HIS A 313 -11.93 23.20 12.74
C HIS A 313 -12.79 22.30 11.81
N ILE A 314 -12.28 21.86 10.69
CA ILE A 314 -13.08 21.09 9.69
C ILE A 314 -13.50 19.70 10.17
N LEU A 315 -12.82 19.16 11.17
CA LEU A 315 -13.17 17.88 11.78
C LEU A 315 -13.94 18.19 13.09
N GLU A 316 -15.18 17.77 13.16
CA GLU A 316 -16.03 17.98 14.32
C GLU A 316 -16.29 16.68 15.09
N ASN A 317 -16.58 16.82 16.38
CA ASN A 317 -16.92 15.68 17.24
C ASN A 317 -18.43 15.45 17.20
N ASP A 318 -18.85 14.26 16.86
CA ASP A 318 -20.25 13.87 16.95
C ASP A 318 -20.58 13.40 18.38
N ARG A 319 -21.30 14.26 19.10
CA ARG A 319 -21.77 13.99 20.46
C ARG A 319 -23.07 13.18 20.50
N SER A 320 -23.73 12.99 19.37
CA SER A 320 -25.07 12.33 19.28
C SER A 320 -24.93 10.79 19.17
N ARG A 321 -23.83 10.26 18.64
CA ARG A 321 -23.59 8.84 18.44
C ARG A 321 -23.12 8.17 19.75
N ARG A 322 -23.88 8.36 20.86
CA ARG A 322 -23.65 7.68 22.12
C ARG A 322 -24.31 6.31 22.08
N ASN A 323 -23.51 5.26 22.09
CA ASN A 323 -24.02 3.90 22.24
C ASN A 323 -24.59 3.72 23.66
N PRO A 324 -25.82 3.17 23.85
CA PRO A 324 -26.42 2.96 25.17
C PRO A 324 -25.64 1.99 26.07
N ASP A 325 -24.77 1.13 25.51
CA ASP A 325 -24.02 0.10 26.22
C ASP A 325 -22.58 0.55 26.60
N ALA A 326 -22.49 1.64 27.37
CA ALA A 326 -21.42 1.95 28.35
C ALA A 326 -19.94 2.10 27.90
N THR A 327 -19.59 2.08 26.62
CA THR A 327 -18.29 2.58 26.15
C THR A 327 -18.53 3.70 25.16
N SER A 328 -18.35 4.96 25.59
CA SER A 328 -18.56 6.13 24.74
C SER A 328 -17.53 6.11 23.60
N ARG A 329 -17.89 5.53 22.46
CA ARG A 329 -17.10 5.59 21.24
C ARG A 329 -17.16 7.02 20.73
N THR A 330 -16.05 7.70 20.74
CA THR A 330 -15.95 9.06 20.19
C THR A 330 -15.98 8.93 18.67
N ALA A 331 -16.90 9.62 18.01
CA ALA A 331 -16.98 9.70 16.57
C ALA A 331 -16.68 11.12 16.10
N TYR A 332 -16.13 11.25 14.91
CA TYR A 332 -15.81 12.52 14.28
C TYR A 332 -16.30 12.52 12.85
N TYR A 333 -16.54 13.72 12.31
CA TYR A 333 -16.96 13.91 10.93
C TYR A 333 -16.33 15.17 10.33
N TYR A 334 -16.25 15.20 9.02
CA TYR A 334 -15.92 16.38 8.23
C TYR A 334 -17.14 17.27 8.10
N ASN A 335 -17.02 18.56 8.43
CA ASN A 335 -18.13 19.51 8.44
C ASN A 335 -18.55 20.01 7.06
N GLU A 336 -17.90 19.51 6.00
CA GLU A 336 -18.17 19.86 4.60
C GLU A 336 -18.06 21.37 4.26
N GLU A 337 -17.33 22.13 5.07
CA GLU A 337 -17.17 23.57 4.90
C GLU A 337 -16.49 23.96 3.59
N TYR A 338 -15.53 23.13 3.14
CA TYR A 338 -14.76 23.38 1.91
C TYR A 338 -14.87 22.20 0.95
N PRO A 339 -14.95 22.44 -0.37
CA PRO A 339 -14.78 21.36 -1.34
C PRO A 339 -13.35 20.82 -1.28
N TYR A 340 -13.17 19.60 -1.75
CA TYR A 340 -11.87 18.96 -1.78
C TYR A 340 -11.54 18.35 -3.15
N ILE A 341 -10.24 18.21 -3.41
CA ILE A 341 -9.66 17.48 -4.52
C ILE A 341 -8.60 16.53 -3.94
N ILE A 342 -8.77 15.24 -4.14
CA ILE A 342 -7.79 14.24 -3.75
C ILE A 342 -7.21 13.63 -5.01
N MET A 343 -5.90 13.68 -5.16
CA MET A 343 -5.19 13.14 -6.30
C MET A 343 -4.21 12.07 -5.84
N GLU A 344 -4.31 10.90 -6.43
CA GLU A 344 -3.47 9.76 -6.10
C GLU A 344 -3.20 8.92 -7.33
N ARG A 345 -2.15 8.12 -7.31
CA ARG A 345 -1.91 7.16 -8.38
C ARG A 345 -3.02 6.11 -8.38
N VAL A 346 -3.41 5.67 -9.58
CA VAL A 346 -4.36 4.54 -9.71
C VAL A 346 -3.87 3.30 -8.94
N GLU A 347 -2.56 3.12 -8.84
CA GLU A 347 -1.92 2.02 -8.09
C GLU A 347 -2.04 2.18 -6.57
N ASP A 348 -2.06 3.41 -6.08
CA ASP A 348 -2.09 3.74 -4.65
C ASP A 348 -3.54 3.77 -4.10
N GLU A 349 -4.54 3.92 -4.96
CA GLU A 349 -5.96 3.82 -4.61
C GLU A 349 -6.33 2.39 -4.12
N LEU A 350 -5.46 1.44 -4.38
CA LEU A 350 -5.69 0.00 -4.27
C LEU A 350 -5.19 -0.62 -2.95
N ASP A 351 -4.56 0.16 -2.10
CA ASP A 351 -4.08 -0.22 -0.80
C ASP A 351 -4.96 0.33 0.32
#